data_359c7f842b0f1f003c54b97ac97d0c22
#
_entry.id   359c7f842b0f1f003c54b97ac97d0c22
#
_cell.length_a   1.000
_cell.length_b   1.000
_cell.length_c   1.000
_cell.angle_alpha   90.00
_cell.angle_beta   90.00
_cell.angle_gamma   90.00
#
_symmetry.space_group_name_H-M   'P 1'
#
loop_
_entity.id
_entity.type
_entity.pdbx_description
1 polymer ?
#
loop_
_entity_poly.entity_id
_entity_poly.type
_entity_poly.pdbx_seq_one_letter_code
_entity_poly.pdbx_strand_id
1 'polypeptide(L)'
;NKDLTARTINQRLAALHTFARFVGEYGPEHLEWSGRILSIPFRKFARPQIPYLEKPEMDALLAATDMQTAQGIRDHALLLFLYNTGSRAAEAAQLKVADLQLQVAGGTRNAFVKLQGKGGKARLCPLWMRTADELSSLISGRSPEQHVFLNRCGRPITRFGVHALVERYARQVANQFPALKAKRVSPHTIRHTTATYLLRAGVDINTIRAWLGHVSLNTTNVYAQIDLEMKSRALAQLEPAGKSPRRPMGSDLMQFLRSL
;
A
#
# COMPACT_ATOMS: atom_id res chain seq x y z
N ASN A 1 -24.53 -19.91 -14.63
CA ASN A 1 -24.03 -18.53 -14.77
C ASN A 1 -23.63 -18.03 -13.40
N LYS A 2 -22.32 -17.99 -13.09
CA LYS A 2 -21.85 -17.27 -11.91
C LYS A 2 -21.95 -15.77 -12.23
N ASP A 3 -22.71 -15.03 -11.45
CA ASP A 3 -22.82 -13.59 -11.58
C ASP A 3 -21.44 -12.95 -11.36
N LEU A 4 -20.83 -12.55 -12.45
CA LEU A 4 -19.50 -11.92 -12.43
C LEU A 4 -19.63 -10.47 -11.94
N THR A 5 -18.73 -10.06 -11.05
CA THR A 5 -18.69 -8.66 -10.62
C THR A 5 -18.35 -7.73 -11.80
N ALA A 6 -18.82 -6.48 -11.76
CA ALA A 6 -18.50 -5.48 -12.79
C ALA A 6 -16.98 -5.31 -12.99
N ARG A 7 -16.18 -5.44 -11.92
CA ARG A 7 -14.72 -5.42 -11.97
C ARG A 7 -14.16 -6.58 -12.81
N THR A 8 -14.67 -7.80 -12.60
CA THR A 8 -14.23 -8.99 -13.34
C THR A 8 -14.62 -8.89 -14.81
N ILE A 9 -15.84 -8.39 -15.08
CA ILE A 9 -16.32 -8.14 -16.46
C ILE A 9 -15.41 -7.12 -17.15
N ASN A 10 -15.10 -6.01 -16.50
CA ASN A 10 -14.22 -4.97 -17.05
C ASN A 10 -12.79 -5.49 -17.30
N GLN A 11 -12.28 -6.35 -16.45
CA GLN A 11 -10.97 -6.97 -16.65
C GLN A 11 -10.95 -7.87 -17.89
N ARG A 12 -12.01 -8.66 -18.11
CA ARG A 12 -12.16 -9.48 -19.31
C ARG A 12 -12.35 -8.62 -20.56
N LEU A 13 -13.16 -7.58 -20.45
CA LEU A 13 -13.38 -6.63 -21.55
C LEU A 13 -12.09 -5.90 -21.94
N ALA A 14 -11.25 -5.51 -20.98
CA ALA A 14 -9.95 -4.92 -21.26
C ALA A 14 -9.03 -5.87 -22.05
N ALA A 15 -9.06 -7.16 -21.76
CA ALA A 15 -8.32 -8.16 -22.54
C ALA A 15 -8.87 -8.27 -23.97
N LEU A 16 -10.20 -8.28 -24.13
CA LEU A 16 -10.85 -8.28 -25.45
C LEU A 16 -10.53 -7.00 -26.23
N HIS A 17 -10.55 -5.84 -25.60
CA HIS A 17 -10.16 -4.59 -26.26
C HIS A 17 -8.69 -4.61 -26.71
N THR A 18 -7.79 -5.17 -25.90
CA THR A 18 -6.38 -5.30 -26.28
C THR A 18 -6.21 -6.22 -27.49
N PHE A 19 -6.94 -7.35 -27.50
CA PHE A 19 -6.93 -8.28 -28.63
C PHE A 19 -7.56 -7.64 -29.87
N ALA A 20 -8.68 -6.96 -29.75
CA ALA A 20 -9.34 -6.29 -30.87
C ALA A 20 -8.46 -5.20 -31.50
N ARG A 21 -7.72 -4.41 -30.68
CA ARG A 21 -6.73 -3.45 -31.21
C ARG A 21 -5.65 -4.15 -32.01
N PHE A 22 -5.09 -5.24 -31.45
CA PHE A 22 -4.08 -6.02 -32.15
C PHE A 22 -4.60 -6.53 -33.50
N VAL A 23 -5.81 -7.13 -33.54
CA VAL A 23 -6.40 -7.62 -34.78
C VAL A 23 -6.63 -6.50 -35.80
N GLY A 24 -7.16 -5.33 -35.37
CA GLY A 24 -7.37 -4.19 -36.26
C GLY A 24 -6.07 -3.55 -36.78
N GLU A 25 -4.99 -3.65 -36.02
CA GLU A 25 -3.66 -3.13 -36.39
C GLU A 25 -2.97 -4.01 -37.43
N TYR A 26 -3.10 -5.33 -37.32
CA TYR A 26 -2.42 -6.31 -38.17
C TYR A 26 -3.29 -6.94 -39.26
N GLY A 27 -4.61 -6.73 -39.21
CA GLY A 27 -5.60 -7.26 -40.20
C GLY A 27 -6.57 -6.16 -40.60
N PRO A 28 -6.27 -5.33 -41.63
CA PRO A 28 -7.13 -4.22 -42.03
C PRO A 28 -8.54 -4.65 -42.41
N GLU A 29 -8.71 -5.87 -42.89
CA GLU A 29 -10.02 -6.49 -43.21
C GLU A 29 -10.92 -6.68 -41.98
N HIS A 30 -10.35 -6.62 -40.76
CA HIS A 30 -11.08 -6.79 -39.51
C HIS A 30 -11.33 -5.46 -38.75
N LEU A 31 -11.07 -4.30 -39.37
CA LEU A 31 -11.23 -2.98 -38.73
C LEU A 31 -12.66 -2.73 -38.24
N GLU A 32 -13.69 -3.12 -39.01
CA GLU A 32 -15.07 -2.95 -38.59
C GLU A 32 -15.39 -3.81 -37.35
N TRP A 33 -14.99 -5.07 -37.35
CA TRP A 33 -15.15 -5.96 -36.21
C TRP A 33 -14.39 -5.41 -34.97
N SER A 34 -13.16 -4.98 -35.17
CA SER A 34 -12.33 -4.35 -34.10
C SER A 34 -13.03 -3.14 -33.52
N GLY A 35 -13.54 -2.23 -34.36
CA GLY A 35 -14.28 -1.05 -33.94
C GLY A 35 -15.52 -1.38 -33.10
N ARG A 36 -16.28 -2.40 -33.51
CA ARG A 36 -17.47 -2.88 -32.79
C ARG A 36 -17.11 -3.40 -31.38
N ILE A 37 -16.02 -4.14 -31.23
CA ILE A 37 -15.58 -4.62 -29.92
C ILE A 37 -15.08 -3.45 -29.04
N LEU A 38 -14.31 -2.53 -29.62
CA LEU A 38 -13.77 -1.38 -28.90
C LEU A 38 -14.87 -0.39 -28.45
N SER A 39 -16.01 -0.36 -29.12
CA SER A 39 -17.16 0.49 -28.75
C SER A 39 -17.92 -0.02 -27.51
N ILE A 40 -17.68 -1.25 -27.03
CA ILE A 40 -18.35 -1.80 -25.84
C ILE A 40 -17.86 -1.05 -24.60
N PRO A 41 -18.74 -0.34 -23.88
CA PRO A 41 -18.31 0.48 -22.74
C PRO A 41 -17.97 -0.35 -21.50
N PHE A 42 -17.02 0.10 -20.72
CA PHE A 42 -16.77 -0.46 -19.40
C PHE A 42 -17.94 -0.19 -18.44
N ARG A 43 -18.30 -1.17 -17.64
CA ARG A 43 -19.33 -1.02 -16.60
C ARG A 43 -18.88 -0.06 -15.51
N LYS A 44 -19.73 0.89 -15.15
CA LYS A 44 -19.51 1.76 -13.98
C LYS A 44 -19.67 0.92 -12.70
N PHE A 45 -18.78 1.11 -11.76
CA PHE A 45 -18.89 0.51 -10.41
C PHE A 45 -18.26 1.43 -9.37
N ALA A 46 -18.84 1.43 -8.18
CA ALA A 46 -18.26 2.15 -7.06
C ALA A 46 -16.92 1.48 -6.70
N ARG A 47 -15.85 2.27 -6.60
CA ARG A 47 -14.59 1.77 -6.09
C ARG A 47 -14.71 1.64 -4.57
N PRO A 48 -14.66 0.42 -4.01
CA PRO A 48 -14.67 0.28 -2.55
C PRO A 48 -13.44 1.00 -1.98
N GLN A 49 -13.64 1.63 -0.83
CA GLN A 49 -12.51 2.16 -0.07
C GLN A 49 -11.53 1.02 0.21
N ILE A 50 -10.25 1.30 0.01
CA ILE A 50 -9.22 0.30 0.29
C ILE A 50 -9.06 0.24 1.82
N PRO A 51 -9.29 -0.93 2.44
CA PRO A 51 -9.15 -1.04 3.87
C PRO A 51 -7.70 -0.82 4.29
N TYR A 52 -7.51 -0.12 5.39
CA TYR A 52 -6.23 0.00 6.09
C TYR A 52 -6.43 -0.37 7.55
N LEU A 53 -5.33 -0.64 8.25
CA LEU A 53 -5.34 -0.97 9.67
C LEU A 53 -5.13 0.31 10.49
N GLU A 54 -5.94 0.50 11.51
CA GLU A 54 -5.65 1.52 12.51
C GLU A 54 -4.42 1.12 13.35
N LYS A 55 -3.80 2.10 14.00
CA LYS A 55 -2.57 1.86 14.77
C LYS A 55 -2.72 0.74 15.81
N PRO A 56 -3.80 0.70 16.63
CA PRO A 56 -4.02 -0.40 17.57
C PRO A 56 -4.17 -1.78 16.90
N GLU A 57 -4.79 -1.83 15.72
CA GLU A 57 -4.95 -3.08 14.96
C GLU A 57 -3.59 -3.60 14.44
N MET A 58 -2.74 -2.68 13.95
CA MET A 58 -1.39 -3.05 13.49
C MET A 58 -0.49 -3.47 14.65
N ASP A 59 -0.55 -2.78 15.77
CA ASP A 59 0.21 -3.12 16.98
C ASP A 59 -0.23 -4.48 17.53
N ALA A 60 -1.52 -4.78 17.53
CA ALA A 60 -2.03 -6.08 17.93
C ALA A 60 -1.56 -7.21 16.98
N LEU A 61 -1.48 -6.94 15.67
CA LEU A 61 -0.91 -7.90 14.72
C LEU A 61 0.55 -8.25 15.06
N LEU A 62 1.35 -7.25 15.39
CA LEU A 62 2.75 -7.44 15.80
C LEU A 62 2.84 -8.18 17.14
N ALA A 63 2.02 -7.80 18.11
CA ALA A 63 2.00 -8.43 19.44
C ALA A 63 1.49 -9.87 19.43
N ALA A 64 0.75 -10.29 18.39
CA ALA A 64 0.24 -11.66 18.29
C ALA A 64 1.31 -12.70 17.94
N THR A 65 2.52 -12.26 17.61
CA THR A 65 3.64 -13.16 17.28
C THR A 65 4.29 -13.71 18.57
N ASP A 66 4.55 -15.02 18.59
CA ASP A 66 5.21 -15.68 19.73
C ASP A 66 6.74 -15.47 19.66
N MET A 67 7.23 -14.49 20.39
CA MET A 67 8.65 -14.12 20.42
C MET A 67 9.54 -15.16 21.14
N GLN A 68 8.96 -16.24 21.68
CA GLN A 68 9.73 -17.34 22.29
C GLN A 68 10.13 -18.40 21.25
N THR A 69 9.57 -18.34 20.05
CA THR A 69 9.86 -19.29 18.98
C THR A 69 10.61 -18.64 17.82
N ALA A 70 11.53 -19.39 17.20
CA ALA A 70 12.25 -18.93 16.02
C ALA A 70 11.29 -18.55 14.87
N GLN A 71 10.17 -19.27 14.76
CA GLN A 71 9.13 -18.94 13.78
C GLN A 71 8.45 -17.62 14.11
N GLY A 72 8.10 -17.39 15.37
CA GLY A 72 7.42 -16.16 15.79
C GLY A 72 8.34 -14.93 15.68
N ILE A 73 9.63 -15.06 16.02
CA ILE A 73 10.66 -14.02 15.81
C ILE A 73 10.72 -13.65 14.31
N ARG A 74 10.83 -14.65 13.43
CA ARG A 74 10.83 -14.42 11.98
C ARG A 74 9.54 -13.77 11.50
N ASP A 75 8.38 -14.21 11.99
CA ASP A 75 7.08 -13.70 11.61
C ASP A 75 6.90 -12.24 12.05
N HIS A 76 7.36 -11.90 13.26
CA HIS A 76 7.37 -10.54 13.78
C HIS A 76 8.23 -9.63 12.90
N ALA A 77 9.47 -10.02 12.62
CA ALA A 77 10.38 -9.27 11.77
C ALA A 77 9.80 -9.06 10.36
N LEU A 78 9.11 -10.07 9.79
CA LEU A 78 8.45 -9.94 8.50
C LEU A 78 7.25 -8.97 8.54
N LEU A 79 6.39 -9.05 9.54
CA LEU A 79 5.27 -8.12 9.70
C LEU A 79 5.76 -6.68 9.91
N LEU A 80 6.77 -6.50 10.75
CA LEU A 80 7.38 -5.20 10.99
C LEU A 80 8.03 -4.64 9.73
N PHE A 81 8.73 -5.48 8.96
CA PHE A 81 9.32 -5.12 7.68
C PHE A 81 8.25 -4.69 6.65
N LEU A 82 7.16 -5.45 6.52
CA LEU A 82 6.04 -5.09 5.64
C LEU A 82 5.43 -3.75 6.02
N TYR A 83 5.25 -3.49 7.31
CA TYR A 83 4.69 -2.25 7.83
C TYR A 83 5.64 -1.06 7.64
N ASN A 84 6.95 -1.23 7.91
CA ASN A 84 7.94 -0.18 7.72
C ASN A 84 8.07 0.22 6.25
N THR A 85 8.23 -0.77 5.35
CA THR A 85 8.59 -0.52 3.95
C THR A 85 7.39 -0.40 3.02
N GLY A 86 6.24 -0.92 3.41
CA GLY A 86 5.10 -1.10 2.51
C GLY A 86 5.41 -2.00 1.32
N SER A 87 6.38 -2.93 1.44
CA SER A 87 6.80 -3.81 0.35
C SER A 87 5.68 -4.73 -0.11
N ARG A 88 5.75 -5.18 -1.35
CA ARG A 88 4.85 -6.24 -1.86
C ARG A 88 5.27 -7.58 -1.29
N ALA A 89 4.31 -8.51 -1.13
CA ALA A 89 4.61 -9.87 -0.67
C ALA A 89 5.71 -10.57 -1.49
N ALA A 90 5.74 -10.33 -2.80
CA ALA A 90 6.78 -10.90 -3.66
C ALA A 90 8.16 -10.25 -3.43
N GLU A 91 8.21 -8.94 -3.17
CA GLU A 91 9.45 -8.22 -2.86
C GLU A 91 10.03 -8.70 -1.52
N ALA A 92 9.19 -8.87 -0.49
CA ALA A 92 9.63 -9.42 0.79
C ALA A 92 10.09 -10.88 0.66
N ALA A 93 9.40 -11.70 -0.15
CA ALA A 93 9.75 -13.11 -0.35
C ALA A 93 11.09 -13.30 -1.08
N GLN A 94 11.46 -12.36 -1.96
CA GLN A 94 12.69 -12.42 -2.76
C GLN A 94 13.87 -11.68 -2.12
N LEU A 95 13.66 -11.04 -0.97
CA LEU A 95 14.67 -10.24 -0.28
C LEU A 95 15.87 -11.10 0.12
N LYS A 96 17.07 -10.69 -0.30
CA LYS A 96 18.34 -11.31 0.07
C LYS A 96 19.06 -10.51 1.14
N VAL A 97 19.98 -11.16 1.85
CA VAL A 97 20.84 -10.50 2.83
C VAL A 97 21.64 -9.37 2.19
N ALA A 98 22.15 -9.54 0.97
CA ALA A 98 22.86 -8.53 0.20
C ALA A 98 22.04 -7.25 -0.09
N ASP A 99 20.71 -7.34 -0.04
CA ASP A 99 19.85 -6.17 -0.27
C ASP A 99 19.71 -5.27 0.98
N LEU A 100 20.21 -5.71 2.12
CA LEU A 100 20.15 -4.99 3.40
C LEU A 100 21.44 -4.21 3.65
N GLN A 101 21.33 -2.93 3.97
CA GLN A 101 22.40 -2.05 4.41
C GLN A 101 22.10 -1.66 5.86
N LEU A 102 22.62 -2.46 6.81
CA LEU A 102 22.32 -2.32 8.24
C LEU A 102 23.48 -1.68 9.02
N GLN A 103 24.49 -1.15 8.32
CA GLN A 103 25.73 -0.68 8.94
C GLN A 103 25.60 0.68 9.61
N VAL A 104 26.34 0.83 10.70
CA VAL A 104 26.56 2.12 11.38
C VAL A 104 27.77 2.81 10.74
N ALA A 105 27.54 3.84 9.96
CA ALA A 105 28.62 4.68 9.43
C ALA A 105 28.60 6.04 10.13
N GLY A 106 29.75 6.45 10.67
CA GLY A 106 29.94 7.80 11.22
C GLY A 106 29.06 8.20 12.41
N GLY A 107 28.70 7.26 13.28
CA GLY A 107 27.87 7.54 14.46
C GLY A 107 26.37 7.69 14.20
N THR A 108 25.94 7.72 12.95
CA THR A 108 24.53 7.74 12.57
C THR A 108 24.16 6.39 12.00
N ARG A 109 23.20 5.72 12.66
CA ARG A 109 22.66 4.44 12.16
C ARG A 109 21.65 4.72 11.04
N ASN A 110 22.10 4.68 9.79
CA ASN A 110 21.25 4.77 8.62
C ASN A 110 21.08 3.36 8.03
N ALA A 111 19.94 2.73 8.30
CA ALA A 111 19.63 1.42 7.76
C ALA A 111 18.70 1.55 6.57
N PHE A 112 19.04 0.86 5.47
CA PHE A 112 18.27 0.87 4.23
C PHE A 112 18.10 -0.54 3.68
N VAL A 113 17.04 -0.72 2.90
CA VAL A 113 16.82 -1.91 2.10
C VAL A 113 16.64 -1.54 0.63
N LYS A 114 17.29 -2.30 -0.25
CA LYS A 114 17.09 -2.23 -1.70
C LYS A 114 15.98 -3.20 -2.10
N LEU A 115 14.85 -2.67 -2.53
CA LEU A 115 13.70 -3.45 -2.97
C LEU A 115 13.63 -3.48 -4.49
N GLN A 116 13.53 -4.67 -5.07
CA GLN A 116 13.38 -4.85 -6.50
C GLN A 116 11.90 -4.94 -6.88
N GLY A 117 11.42 -3.96 -7.65
CA GLY A 117 10.04 -3.88 -8.12
C GLY A 117 9.83 -4.53 -9.48
N LYS A 118 8.58 -4.43 -9.98
CA LYS A 118 8.21 -4.92 -11.31
C LYS A 118 9.04 -4.21 -12.40
N GLY A 119 9.57 -4.99 -13.35
CA GLY A 119 10.36 -4.47 -14.48
C GLY A 119 11.81 -4.09 -14.12
N GLY A 120 12.39 -4.70 -13.07
CA GLY A 120 13.79 -4.47 -12.69
C GLY A 120 14.08 -3.14 -12.00
N LYS A 121 13.06 -2.31 -11.75
CA LYS A 121 13.24 -1.01 -11.08
C LYS A 121 13.50 -1.25 -9.59
N ALA A 122 14.69 -0.86 -9.13
CA ALA A 122 15.05 -0.90 -7.73
C ALA A 122 14.70 0.43 -7.03
N ARG A 123 14.40 0.35 -5.72
CA ARG A 123 14.25 1.51 -4.84
C ARG A 123 14.92 1.25 -3.51
N LEU A 124 15.46 2.31 -2.92
CA LEU A 124 15.95 2.29 -1.54
C LEU A 124 14.83 2.71 -0.60
N CYS A 125 14.68 1.97 0.50
CA CYS A 125 13.68 2.28 1.51
C CYS A 125 14.38 2.33 2.87
N PRO A 126 14.27 3.43 3.64
CA PRO A 126 14.86 3.51 4.96
C PRO A 126 14.15 2.57 5.93
N LEU A 127 14.92 2.00 6.84
CA LEU A 127 14.42 1.11 7.86
C LEU A 127 14.39 1.82 9.22
N TRP A 128 13.33 1.55 9.98
CA TRP A 128 13.34 1.90 11.40
C TRP A 128 14.44 1.15 12.12
N MET A 129 14.97 1.75 13.18
CA MET A 129 16.03 1.12 13.99
C MET A 129 15.60 -0.26 14.47
N ARG A 130 14.39 -0.37 15.02
CA ARG A 130 13.82 -1.65 15.46
C ARG A 130 13.78 -2.68 14.35
N THR A 131 13.37 -2.29 13.14
CA THR A 131 13.33 -3.21 11.97
C THR A 131 14.74 -3.66 11.60
N ALA A 132 15.71 -2.75 11.62
CA ALA A 132 17.10 -3.06 11.31
C ALA A 132 17.72 -4.03 12.34
N ASP A 133 17.47 -3.80 13.63
CA ASP A 133 17.97 -4.65 14.72
C ASP A 133 17.38 -6.06 14.64
N GLU A 134 16.08 -6.19 14.41
CA GLU A 134 15.41 -7.49 14.26
C GLU A 134 15.89 -8.23 13.00
N LEU A 135 16.05 -7.53 11.87
CA LEU A 135 16.60 -8.14 10.66
C LEU A 135 18.06 -8.56 10.85
N SER A 136 18.89 -7.72 11.49
CA SER A 136 20.29 -8.05 11.79
C SER A 136 20.41 -9.32 12.61
N SER A 137 19.59 -9.45 13.66
CA SER A 137 19.54 -10.67 14.48
C SER A 137 19.07 -11.89 13.68
N LEU A 138 18.06 -11.71 12.82
CA LEU A 138 17.49 -12.78 12.01
C LEU A 138 18.48 -13.36 11.00
N ILE A 139 19.35 -12.50 10.40
CA ILE A 139 20.30 -12.89 9.35
C ILE A 139 21.70 -13.22 9.88
N SER A 140 21.90 -13.18 11.19
CA SER A 140 23.21 -13.46 11.77
C SER A 140 23.80 -14.78 11.28
N GLY A 141 25.04 -14.77 10.80
CA GLY A 141 25.73 -15.94 10.24
C GLY A 141 25.28 -16.36 8.85
N ARG A 142 24.42 -15.60 8.15
CA ARG A 142 23.97 -15.94 6.79
C ARG A 142 24.82 -15.27 5.73
N SER A 143 25.01 -15.97 4.60
CA SER A 143 25.72 -15.40 3.44
C SER A 143 24.85 -14.35 2.71
N PRO A 144 25.48 -13.41 1.98
CA PRO A 144 24.79 -12.36 1.23
C PRO A 144 23.72 -12.85 0.24
N GLU A 145 23.94 -14.04 -0.35
CA GLU A 145 23.05 -14.63 -1.35
C GLU A 145 21.82 -15.30 -0.78
N GLN A 146 21.81 -15.56 0.51
CA GLN A 146 20.67 -16.19 1.18
C GLN A 146 19.50 -15.23 1.33
N HIS A 147 18.29 -15.80 1.30
CA HIS A 147 17.07 -15.02 1.54
C HIS A 147 16.93 -14.67 3.01
N VAL A 148 16.40 -13.48 3.28
CA VAL A 148 16.17 -12.97 4.64
C VAL A 148 15.08 -13.78 5.35
N PHE A 149 13.97 -14.03 4.65
CA PHE A 149 12.81 -14.72 5.24
C PHE A 149 12.72 -16.17 4.75
N LEU A 150 12.95 -17.11 5.66
CA LEU A 150 12.87 -18.54 5.40
C LEU A 150 11.59 -19.12 6.02
N ASN A 151 11.06 -20.16 5.41
CA ASN A 151 9.96 -20.93 5.97
C ASN A 151 10.48 -21.94 7.04
N ARG A 152 9.56 -22.71 7.65
CA ARG A 152 9.90 -23.71 8.68
C ARG A 152 10.85 -24.81 8.20
N CYS A 153 11.00 -25.00 6.89
CA CYS A 153 11.90 -26.00 6.29
C CYS A 153 13.23 -25.39 5.85
N GLY A 154 13.57 -24.15 6.28
CA GLY A 154 14.80 -23.45 5.88
C GLY A 154 14.83 -23.00 4.41
N ARG A 155 13.72 -23.10 3.66
CA ARG A 155 13.61 -22.63 2.29
C ARG A 155 13.05 -21.21 2.24
N PRO A 156 13.34 -20.43 1.18
CA PRO A 156 12.75 -19.08 1.02
C PRO A 156 11.22 -19.12 1.16
N ILE A 157 10.67 -18.15 1.90
CA ILE A 157 9.23 -17.98 1.98
C ILE A 157 8.69 -17.55 0.61
N THR A 158 7.52 -18.05 0.21
CA THR A 158 6.88 -17.63 -1.03
C THR A 158 5.95 -16.43 -0.81
N ARG A 159 5.58 -15.69 -1.86
CA ARG A 159 4.55 -14.66 -1.76
C ARG A 159 3.23 -15.19 -1.16
N PHE A 160 2.89 -16.43 -1.42
CA PHE A 160 1.70 -17.07 -0.86
C PHE A 160 1.88 -17.37 0.63
N GLY A 161 3.12 -17.77 1.04
CA GLY A 161 3.47 -17.94 2.45
C GLY A 161 3.37 -16.62 3.23
N VAL A 162 3.81 -15.49 2.64
CA VAL A 162 3.64 -14.17 3.22
C VAL A 162 2.16 -13.81 3.39
N HIS A 163 1.32 -14.09 2.39
CA HIS A 163 -0.14 -13.89 2.49
C HIS A 163 -0.75 -14.74 3.60
N ALA A 164 -0.48 -16.03 3.63
CA ALA A 164 -1.01 -16.95 4.63
C ALA A 164 -0.59 -16.56 6.06
N LEU A 165 0.64 -16.05 6.21
CA LEU A 165 1.14 -15.54 7.49
C LEU A 165 0.32 -14.33 7.95
N VAL A 166 0.17 -13.31 7.12
CA VAL A 166 -0.61 -12.11 7.45
C VAL A 166 -2.06 -12.48 7.78
N GLU A 167 -2.70 -13.34 6.98
CA GLU A 167 -4.08 -13.78 7.23
C GLU A 167 -4.21 -14.57 8.54
N ARG A 168 -3.22 -15.39 8.90
CA ARG A 168 -3.23 -16.15 10.15
C ARG A 168 -3.25 -15.22 11.35
N TYR A 169 -2.34 -14.25 11.42
CA TYR A 169 -2.29 -13.29 12.53
C TYR A 169 -3.50 -12.38 12.54
N ALA A 170 -3.99 -11.95 11.39
CA ALA A 170 -5.22 -11.16 11.31
C ALA A 170 -6.43 -11.91 11.89
N ARG A 171 -6.57 -13.21 11.60
CA ARG A 171 -7.64 -14.05 12.18
C ARG A 171 -7.49 -14.21 13.69
N GLN A 172 -6.27 -14.37 14.18
CA GLN A 172 -5.99 -14.49 15.61
C GLN A 172 -6.40 -13.22 16.37
N VAL A 173 -6.09 -12.05 15.80
CA VAL A 173 -6.38 -10.74 16.41
C VAL A 173 -7.84 -10.31 16.21
N ALA A 174 -8.56 -10.86 15.23
CA ALA A 174 -9.95 -10.49 14.92
C ALA A 174 -10.95 -10.73 16.08
N ASN A 175 -10.60 -11.57 17.05
CA ASN A 175 -11.41 -11.75 18.25
C ASN A 175 -11.35 -10.55 19.20
N GLN A 176 -10.19 -9.88 19.25
CA GLN A 176 -9.98 -8.67 20.06
C GLN A 176 -10.43 -7.41 19.32
N PHE A 177 -10.39 -7.41 18.00
CA PHE A 177 -10.75 -6.28 17.13
C PHE A 177 -11.84 -6.70 16.13
N PRO A 178 -13.12 -6.64 16.50
CA PRO A 178 -14.21 -7.06 15.62
C PRO A 178 -14.22 -6.37 14.25
N ALA A 179 -13.72 -5.12 14.18
CA ALA A 179 -13.57 -4.38 12.92
C ALA A 179 -12.68 -5.11 11.89
N LEU A 180 -11.73 -5.94 12.33
CA LEU A 180 -10.88 -6.74 11.45
C LEU A 180 -11.65 -7.86 10.74
N LYS A 181 -12.78 -8.34 11.32
CA LYS A 181 -13.62 -9.35 10.67
C LYS A 181 -14.24 -8.86 9.37
N ALA A 182 -14.54 -7.56 9.30
CA ALA A 182 -15.05 -6.91 8.09
C ALA A 182 -13.94 -6.54 7.08
N LYS A 183 -12.68 -6.50 7.51
CA LYS A 183 -11.52 -6.14 6.68
C LYS A 183 -10.84 -7.40 6.16
N ARG A 184 -10.67 -7.52 4.85
CA ARG A 184 -9.81 -8.54 4.27
C ARG A 184 -8.35 -8.14 4.46
N VAL A 185 -7.74 -8.53 5.58
CA VAL A 185 -6.35 -8.19 5.90
C VAL A 185 -5.39 -9.04 5.06
N SER A 186 -4.46 -8.38 4.40
CA SER A 186 -3.49 -8.98 3.50
C SER A 186 -2.20 -8.12 3.48
N PRO A 187 -1.09 -8.57 2.88
CA PRO A 187 0.08 -7.72 2.68
C PRO A 187 -0.23 -6.40 1.95
N HIS A 188 -1.22 -6.40 1.06
CA HIS A 188 -1.70 -5.17 0.42
C HIS A 188 -2.36 -4.23 1.43
N THR A 189 -3.13 -4.75 2.37
CA THR A 189 -3.74 -3.95 3.44
C THR A 189 -2.68 -3.29 4.31
N ILE A 190 -1.61 -4.03 4.69
CA ILE A 190 -0.47 -3.47 5.45
C ILE A 190 0.22 -2.37 4.63
N ARG A 191 0.45 -2.58 3.35
CA ARG A 191 1.03 -1.57 2.45
C ARG A 191 0.15 -0.30 2.35
N HIS A 192 -1.18 -0.45 2.30
CA HIS A 192 -2.10 0.69 2.34
C HIS A 192 -2.04 1.41 3.69
N THR A 193 -1.90 0.65 4.77
CA THR A 193 -1.68 1.19 6.11
C THR A 193 -0.42 2.06 6.15
N THR A 194 0.72 1.54 5.67
CA THR A 194 1.97 2.31 5.57
C THR A 194 1.77 3.61 4.78
N ALA A 195 1.14 3.53 3.60
CA ALA A 195 0.89 4.71 2.78
C ALA A 195 0.02 5.75 3.48
N THR A 196 -1.04 5.31 4.15
CA THR A 196 -1.96 6.18 4.90
C THR A 196 -1.25 6.88 6.06
N TYR A 197 -0.41 6.16 6.81
CA TYR A 197 0.35 6.76 7.91
C TYR A 197 1.44 7.71 7.45
N LEU A 198 2.16 7.40 6.36
CA LEU A 198 3.10 8.34 5.75
C LEU A 198 2.40 9.64 5.33
N LEU A 199 1.23 9.53 4.71
CA LEU A 199 0.43 10.68 4.31
C LEU A 199 -0.03 11.49 5.52
N ARG A 200 -0.55 10.85 6.57
CA ARG A 200 -0.95 11.48 7.83
C ARG A 200 0.22 12.16 8.57
N ALA A 201 1.41 11.63 8.40
CA ALA A 201 2.65 12.23 8.92
C ALA A 201 3.12 13.44 8.09
N GLY A 202 2.40 13.82 7.02
CA GLY A 202 2.74 14.97 6.18
C GLY A 202 3.77 14.69 5.08
N VAL A 203 4.09 13.41 4.83
CA VAL A 203 4.99 13.04 3.74
C VAL A 203 4.29 13.31 2.40
N ASP A 204 4.96 14.00 1.50
CA ASP A 204 4.39 14.35 0.20
C ASP A 204 4.10 13.11 -0.67
N ILE A 205 3.11 13.25 -1.55
CA ILE A 205 2.57 12.14 -2.34
C ILE A 205 3.60 11.53 -3.31
N ASN A 206 4.55 12.32 -3.81
CA ASN A 206 5.59 11.84 -4.73
C ASN A 206 6.64 11.03 -3.96
N THR A 207 6.99 11.45 -2.76
CA THR A 207 7.84 10.69 -1.84
C THR A 207 7.19 9.36 -1.46
N ILE A 208 5.90 9.35 -1.12
CA ILE A 208 5.16 8.11 -0.85
C ILE A 208 5.15 7.20 -2.11
N ARG A 209 4.97 7.79 -3.29
CA ARG A 209 5.02 7.06 -4.56
C ARG A 209 6.39 6.42 -4.80
N ALA A 210 7.48 7.17 -4.58
CA ALA A 210 8.84 6.65 -4.68
C ALA A 210 9.11 5.55 -3.65
N TRP A 211 8.70 5.77 -2.38
CA TRP A 211 8.81 4.80 -1.30
C TRP A 211 8.15 3.47 -1.63
N LEU A 212 6.92 3.52 -2.11
CA LEU A 212 6.14 2.32 -2.43
C LEU A 212 6.49 1.72 -3.81
N GLY A 213 7.17 2.44 -4.69
CA GLY A 213 7.45 2.01 -6.06
C GLY A 213 6.16 1.87 -6.88
N HIS A 214 5.28 2.89 -6.83
CA HIS A 214 4.10 2.95 -7.69
C HIS A 214 4.47 3.45 -9.08
N VAL A 215 4.14 2.67 -10.11
CA VAL A 215 4.36 3.05 -11.51
C VAL A 215 3.30 4.04 -11.99
N SER A 216 2.09 4.00 -11.41
CA SER A 216 0.94 4.83 -11.82
C SER A 216 0.53 5.82 -10.74
N LEU A 217 0.30 7.08 -11.13
CA LEU A 217 -0.29 8.14 -10.29
C LEU A 217 -1.66 7.73 -9.73
N ASN A 218 -2.48 7.04 -10.53
CA ASN A 218 -3.81 6.60 -10.12
C ASN A 218 -3.80 5.70 -8.87
N THR A 219 -2.74 4.94 -8.66
CA THR A 219 -2.60 4.10 -7.46
C THR A 219 -2.33 4.93 -6.21
N THR A 220 -1.66 6.07 -6.36
CA THR A 220 -1.30 6.95 -5.24
C THR A 220 -2.41 7.97 -4.97
N ASN A 221 -3.14 8.41 -5.99
CA ASN A 221 -4.27 9.34 -5.85
C ASN A 221 -5.42 8.79 -4.98
N VAL A 222 -5.51 7.47 -4.82
CA VAL A 222 -6.47 6.84 -3.89
C VAL A 222 -6.23 7.32 -2.44
N TYR A 223 -4.98 7.59 -2.08
CA TYR A 223 -4.62 8.09 -0.74
C TYR A 223 -4.92 9.57 -0.56
N ALA A 224 -4.84 10.36 -1.63
CA ALA A 224 -5.13 11.81 -1.59
C ALA A 224 -6.60 12.13 -1.26
N GLN A 225 -7.52 11.16 -1.43
CA GLN A 225 -8.93 11.31 -1.09
C GLN A 225 -9.23 11.03 0.39
N ILE A 226 -8.31 10.37 1.11
CA ILE A 226 -8.54 9.88 2.47
C ILE A 226 -8.38 11.00 3.51
N ASP A 227 -7.74 12.14 3.18
CA ASP A 227 -7.33 13.09 4.21
C ASP A 227 -7.93 14.49 4.08
N LEU A 228 -9.21 14.62 4.46
CA LEU A 228 -9.83 15.92 4.72
C LEU A 228 -9.15 16.67 5.89
N GLU A 229 -8.61 15.95 6.88
CA GLU A 229 -7.86 16.54 8.00
C GLU A 229 -6.55 17.19 7.54
N MET A 230 -5.79 16.54 6.63
CA MET A 230 -4.58 17.14 6.06
C MET A 230 -4.89 18.41 5.27
N LYS A 231 -5.97 18.39 4.47
CA LYS A 231 -6.41 19.58 3.74
C LYS A 231 -6.80 20.69 4.68
N SER A 232 -7.50 20.38 5.77
CA SER A 232 -7.88 21.33 6.80
C SER A 232 -6.67 21.90 7.53
N ARG A 233 -5.69 21.08 7.89
CA ARG A 233 -4.43 21.52 8.52
C ARG A 233 -3.59 22.38 7.58
N ALA A 234 -3.50 22.01 6.29
CA ALA A 234 -2.80 22.82 5.29
C ALA A 234 -3.47 24.18 5.10
N LEU A 235 -4.80 24.24 5.07
CA LEU A 235 -5.56 25.51 5.03
C LEU A 235 -5.32 26.34 6.27
N ALA A 236 -5.30 25.74 7.47
CA ALA A 236 -5.02 26.44 8.72
C ALA A 236 -3.60 27.03 8.77
N GLN A 237 -2.62 26.41 8.12
CA GLN A 237 -1.26 26.94 7.99
C GLN A 237 -1.14 28.09 6.99
N LEU A 238 -2.04 28.16 6.01
CA LEU A 238 -2.10 29.20 5.00
C LEU A 238 -2.99 30.39 5.40
N GLU A 239 -3.74 30.24 6.51
CA GLU A 239 -4.58 31.32 7.02
C GLU A 239 -3.68 32.49 7.45
N PRO A 240 -3.79 33.68 6.81
CA PRO A 240 -2.95 34.83 7.19
C PRO A 240 -3.19 35.15 8.67
N ALA A 241 -2.11 35.40 9.42
CA ALA A 241 -2.19 35.88 10.79
C ALA A 241 -2.81 37.29 10.81
N GLY A 242 -4.11 37.37 10.66
CA GLY A 242 -4.91 38.59 10.67
C GLY A 242 -6.29 38.24 11.19
N LYS A 243 -6.73 38.92 12.26
CA LYS A 243 -8.11 38.89 12.71
C LYS A 243 -9.00 39.19 11.51
N SER A 244 -9.61 38.18 10.93
CA SER A 244 -10.73 38.38 10.03
C SER A 244 -11.82 39.10 10.85
N PRO A 245 -12.18 40.34 10.56
CA PRO A 245 -13.33 40.94 11.19
C PRO A 245 -14.51 40.04 10.76
N ARG A 246 -15.13 39.36 11.71
CA ARG A 246 -16.47 38.81 11.51
C ARG A 246 -17.35 39.99 11.15
N ARG A 247 -17.49 40.31 9.86
CA ARG A 247 -18.61 41.11 9.39
C ARG A 247 -19.84 40.30 9.74
N PRO A 248 -20.71 40.78 10.60
CA PRO A 248 -22.02 40.20 10.72
C PRO A 248 -22.59 40.20 9.29
N MET A 249 -23.06 39.06 8.84
CA MET A 249 -23.76 38.96 7.55
C MET A 249 -24.93 39.92 7.65
N GLY A 250 -24.75 41.08 7.04
CA GLY A 250 -25.68 42.21 7.14
C GLY A 250 -27.04 41.77 6.59
N SER A 251 -28.09 42.26 7.25
CA SER A 251 -29.46 42.13 6.83
C SER A 251 -29.70 42.54 5.35
N ASP A 252 -28.79 43.32 4.79
CA ASP A 252 -28.82 43.80 3.41
C ASP A 252 -28.69 42.71 2.35
N LEU A 253 -27.86 41.69 2.55
CA LEU A 253 -27.72 40.61 1.58
C LEU A 253 -28.98 39.72 1.55
N MET A 254 -29.58 39.48 2.70
CA MET A 254 -30.83 38.71 2.79
C MET A 254 -32.02 39.51 2.25
N GLN A 255 -31.99 40.84 2.34
CA GLN A 255 -32.99 41.74 1.77
C GLN A 255 -32.86 41.80 0.27
N PHE A 256 -31.62 41.89 -0.28
CA PHE A 256 -31.36 41.84 -1.71
C PHE A 256 -31.80 40.51 -2.35
N LEU A 257 -31.51 39.38 -1.71
CA LEU A 257 -31.93 38.06 -2.21
C LEU A 257 -33.45 37.82 -2.18
N ARG A 258 -34.19 38.56 -1.33
CA ARG A 258 -35.66 38.49 -1.30
C ARG A 258 -36.32 39.46 -2.33
N SER A 259 -35.53 40.35 -2.95
CA SER A 259 -36.00 41.26 -3.97
C SER A 259 -35.76 40.79 -5.41
N LEU A 260 -35.07 39.64 -5.57
CA LEU A 260 -34.91 38.89 -6.81
C LEU A 260 -36.02 37.87 -6.98
#